data_f2aa709bc96e687434457152e79f14a5
#
_entry.id   f2aa709bc96e687434457152e79f14a5
#
_cell.length_a   1.000
_cell.length_b   1.000
_cell.length_c   1.000
_cell.angle_alpha   90.00
_cell.angle_beta   90.00
_cell.angle_gamma   90.00
#
_symmetry.space_group_name_H-M   'P 1'
#
loop_
_entity.id
_entity.type
_entity.pdbx_description
1 polymer ?
#
loop_
_entity_poly.entity_id
_entity_poly.type
_entity_poly.pdbx_seq_one_letter_code
_entity_poly.pdbx_strand_id
1 'polypeptide(L)'
;MKRFIFFALLLYAHAGMAQYKLVWADEFNVDGAPDTKNWRPETGFTRNEELQWYQLSNAYVKKGMLIIEARKEHLPNPAYVAGSTDWRKSRPFIEYTAASIKTEGLQSWKYGRFEMRGRIPIEQGLWPAWWTLGETGQWPSNGEIDIMEYYRGKLLANIACGTATAYKAEWYSTKTPVNAAWASKFHTWRMDWDEDAIALFVDDSLLNKVELSKLQNKDGTGINPFRQPHYMLLNLALGGMNGGDPVHTTFPRKFEIDYVRVYQKQ
;
A
#
# COMPACT_ATOMS: atom_id res chain seq x y z
N MET A 1 -23.82 -21.35 68.34
CA MET A 1 -22.96 -21.54 67.15
C MET A 1 -23.32 -20.49 66.11
N LYS A 2 -22.49 -19.43 65.94
CA LYS A 2 -22.70 -18.38 64.92
C LYS A 2 -21.90 -18.76 63.69
N ARG A 3 -22.56 -19.00 62.54
CA ARG A 3 -21.93 -19.25 61.25
C ARG A 3 -21.57 -17.92 60.61
N PHE A 4 -20.29 -17.66 60.38
CA PHE A 4 -19.80 -16.57 59.54
C PHE A 4 -19.78 -17.05 58.09
N ILE A 5 -20.56 -16.36 57.22
CA ILE A 5 -20.49 -16.56 55.76
C ILE A 5 -19.49 -15.55 55.20
N PHE A 6 -18.36 -16.07 54.67
CA PHE A 6 -17.38 -15.25 53.95
C PHE A 6 -17.88 -15.07 52.50
N PHE A 7 -18.22 -13.84 52.14
CA PHE A 7 -18.44 -13.46 50.73
C PHE A 7 -17.09 -13.14 50.11
N ALA A 8 -16.60 -13.99 49.21
CA ALA A 8 -15.44 -13.72 48.38
C ALA A 8 -15.87 -12.82 47.21
N LEU A 9 -15.48 -11.53 47.23
CA LEU A 9 -15.61 -10.65 46.07
C LEU A 9 -14.56 -11.08 45.02
N LEU A 10 -15.04 -11.70 43.94
CA LEU A 10 -14.25 -11.90 42.72
C LEU A 10 -14.16 -10.55 41.98
N LEU A 11 -13.02 -9.86 42.10
CA LEU A 11 -12.64 -8.73 41.25
C LEU A 11 -12.32 -9.26 39.86
N TYR A 12 -13.25 -9.15 38.91
CA TYR A 12 -12.97 -9.31 37.51
C TYR A 12 -12.17 -8.09 37.06
N ALA A 13 -10.85 -8.27 36.89
CA ALA A 13 -10.01 -7.33 36.16
C ALA A 13 -10.46 -7.38 34.71
N HIS A 14 -11.26 -6.43 34.26
CA HIS A 14 -11.46 -6.17 32.85
C HIS A 14 -10.15 -5.61 32.34
N ALA A 15 -9.33 -6.45 31.69
CA ALA A 15 -8.27 -5.97 30.82
C ALA A 15 -8.96 -5.17 29.73
N GLY A 16 -8.91 -3.85 29.83
CA GLY A 16 -9.48 -2.95 28.83
C GLY A 16 -8.77 -3.24 27.51
N MET A 17 -9.44 -3.95 26.60
CA MET A 17 -8.97 -4.04 25.21
C MET A 17 -9.03 -2.62 24.67
N ALA A 18 -7.85 -2.04 24.37
CA ALA A 18 -7.77 -0.71 23.77
C ALA A 18 -8.68 -0.70 22.54
N GLN A 19 -9.71 0.15 22.60
CA GLN A 19 -10.71 0.23 21.54
C GLN A 19 -10.14 1.04 20.37
N TYR A 20 -10.15 0.49 19.17
CA TYR A 20 -9.83 1.21 17.95
C TYR A 20 -10.92 2.23 17.64
N LYS A 21 -10.52 3.50 17.44
CA LYS A 21 -11.39 4.59 16.99
C LYS A 21 -11.01 5.00 15.57
N LEU A 22 -12.00 5.14 14.70
CA LEU A 22 -11.82 5.71 13.37
C LEU A 22 -11.30 7.15 13.48
N VAL A 23 -10.12 7.41 12.93
CA VAL A 23 -9.48 8.74 12.93
C VAL A 23 -9.43 9.37 11.55
N TRP A 24 -9.51 8.58 10.49
CA TRP A 24 -9.57 9.03 9.12
C TRP A 24 -10.22 7.98 8.22
N ALA A 25 -10.95 8.44 7.21
CA ALA A 25 -11.52 7.58 6.17
C ALA A 25 -11.66 8.34 4.86
N ASP A 26 -11.55 7.62 3.75
CA ASP A 26 -12.12 7.99 2.47
C ASP A 26 -13.04 6.86 1.99
N GLU A 27 -14.32 7.18 1.95
CA GLU A 27 -15.42 6.28 1.54
C GLU A 27 -15.77 6.46 0.06
N PHE A 28 -15.05 7.32 -0.65
CA PHE A 28 -15.22 7.61 -2.07
C PHE A 28 -16.66 7.92 -2.51
N ASN A 29 -17.40 8.65 -1.67
CA ASN A 29 -18.83 8.90 -1.85
C ASN A 29 -19.17 9.96 -2.92
N VAL A 30 -18.20 10.75 -3.38
CA VAL A 30 -18.41 11.85 -4.31
C VAL A 30 -17.80 11.53 -5.65
N ASP A 31 -18.63 11.31 -6.68
CA ASP A 31 -18.16 11.02 -8.04
C ASP A 31 -17.27 12.17 -8.58
N GLY A 32 -16.21 11.83 -9.28
CA GLY A 32 -15.27 12.78 -9.89
C GLY A 32 -13.80 12.44 -9.61
N ALA A 33 -12.96 13.46 -9.47
CA ALA A 33 -11.56 13.25 -9.10
C ALA A 33 -11.44 12.86 -7.61
N PRO A 34 -10.38 12.12 -7.20
CA PRO A 34 -10.09 11.88 -5.79
C PRO A 34 -9.96 13.21 -5.02
N ASP A 35 -10.42 13.25 -3.77
CA ASP A 35 -10.38 14.45 -2.93
C ASP A 35 -8.93 14.92 -2.71
N THR A 36 -8.63 16.13 -3.16
CA THR A 36 -7.29 16.75 -3.04
C THR A 36 -6.88 17.07 -1.60
N LYS A 37 -7.80 17.01 -0.64
CA LYS A 37 -7.49 17.09 0.79
C LYS A 37 -6.88 15.79 1.32
N ASN A 38 -7.17 14.67 0.66
CA ASN A 38 -6.69 13.34 1.03
C ASN A 38 -5.57 12.84 0.12
N TRP A 39 -5.61 13.18 -1.18
CA TRP A 39 -4.77 12.54 -2.18
C TRP A 39 -4.05 13.54 -3.09
N ARG A 40 -2.77 13.26 -3.34
CA ARG A 40 -1.95 13.90 -4.37
C ARG A 40 -1.59 12.88 -5.45
N PRO A 41 -1.68 13.24 -6.74
CA PRO A 41 -1.22 12.36 -7.80
C PRO A 41 0.31 12.36 -7.90
N GLU A 42 0.87 11.24 -8.34
CA GLU A 42 2.17 11.20 -9.00
C GLU A 42 2.00 11.40 -10.50
N THR A 43 3.00 11.94 -11.18
CA THR A 43 2.97 12.18 -12.61
C THR A 43 4.26 11.69 -13.26
N GLY A 44 4.14 11.04 -14.41
CA GLY A 44 5.28 10.61 -15.19
C GLY A 44 5.72 9.16 -14.94
N PHE A 45 6.87 8.79 -15.52
CA PHE A 45 7.58 7.57 -15.15
C PHE A 45 8.29 7.80 -13.83
N THR A 46 7.98 7.04 -12.78
CA THR A 46 8.44 7.35 -11.41
C THR A 46 9.51 6.40 -10.90
N ARG A 47 9.30 5.08 -10.94
CA ARG A 47 10.18 4.08 -10.29
C ARG A 47 10.24 2.77 -11.08
N ASN A 48 11.17 1.88 -10.72
CA ASN A 48 11.22 0.45 -11.09
C ASN A 48 11.20 0.16 -12.61
N GLU A 49 11.56 1.13 -13.44
CA GLU A 49 11.48 1.04 -14.92
C GLU A 49 10.09 0.64 -15.43
N GLU A 50 9.05 0.94 -14.64
CA GLU A 50 7.66 0.64 -14.94
C GLU A 50 7.26 1.20 -16.31
N LEU A 51 6.27 0.57 -16.94
CA LEU A 51 5.90 0.88 -18.33
C LEU A 51 4.86 2.00 -18.44
N GLN A 52 4.07 2.24 -17.41
CA GLN A 52 3.04 3.26 -17.43
C GLN A 52 3.59 4.65 -17.11
N TRP A 53 3.00 5.64 -17.74
CA TRP A 53 3.02 7.02 -17.30
C TRP A 53 1.89 7.22 -16.29
N TYR A 54 2.22 7.70 -15.09
CA TYR A 54 1.21 8.07 -14.12
C TYR A 54 0.59 9.43 -14.45
N GLN A 55 -0.74 9.50 -14.38
CA GLN A 55 -1.51 10.72 -14.57
C GLN A 55 -2.84 10.66 -13.79
N LEU A 56 -3.32 11.83 -13.31
CA LEU A 56 -4.51 11.89 -12.48
C LEU A 56 -5.79 11.41 -13.20
N SER A 57 -5.89 11.62 -14.51
CA SER A 57 -7.07 11.21 -15.30
C SER A 57 -7.34 9.69 -15.31
N ASN A 58 -6.40 8.89 -14.81
CA ASN A 58 -6.53 7.46 -14.61
C ASN A 58 -7.01 7.08 -13.18
N ALA A 59 -7.21 8.06 -12.27
CA ALA A 59 -7.83 7.87 -10.97
C ALA A 59 -9.11 8.69 -10.88
N TYR A 60 -10.23 8.03 -10.61
CA TYR A 60 -11.52 8.70 -10.49
C TYR A 60 -12.45 7.95 -9.54
N VAL A 61 -13.33 8.69 -8.88
CA VAL A 61 -14.40 8.14 -8.05
C VAL A 61 -15.65 7.98 -8.90
N LYS A 62 -16.28 6.82 -8.83
CA LYS A 62 -17.53 6.53 -9.50
C LYS A 62 -18.35 5.50 -8.73
N LYS A 63 -19.61 5.87 -8.45
CA LYS A 63 -20.58 4.99 -7.75
C LYS A 63 -20.05 4.46 -6.41
N GLY A 64 -19.47 5.33 -5.60
CA GLY A 64 -18.96 4.98 -4.29
C GLY A 64 -17.67 4.15 -4.30
N MET A 65 -16.87 4.22 -5.36
CA MET A 65 -15.60 3.52 -5.46
C MET A 65 -14.53 4.41 -6.09
N LEU A 66 -13.33 4.39 -5.56
CA LEU A 66 -12.14 4.85 -6.27
C LEU A 66 -11.75 3.80 -7.30
N ILE A 67 -11.52 4.24 -8.52
CA ILE A 67 -11.06 3.41 -9.63
C ILE A 67 -9.71 3.94 -10.09
N ILE A 68 -8.69 3.10 -10.04
CA ILE A 68 -7.41 3.32 -10.69
C ILE A 68 -7.39 2.47 -11.95
N GLU A 69 -7.34 3.14 -13.11
CA GLU A 69 -7.49 2.49 -14.41
C GLU A 69 -6.17 2.48 -15.18
N ALA A 70 -5.70 1.29 -15.54
CA ALA A 70 -4.61 1.11 -16.48
C ALA A 70 -5.15 1.06 -17.90
N ARG A 71 -4.54 1.83 -18.82
CA ARG A 71 -4.91 1.93 -20.23
C ARG A 71 -3.71 1.64 -21.12
N LYS A 72 -3.97 1.05 -22.28
CA LYS A 72 -3.00 0.99 -23.37
C LYS A 72 -3.26 2.21 -24.26
N GLU A 73 -2.24 3.05 -24.40
CA GLU A 73 -2.32 4.30 -25.16
C GLU A 73 -1.05 4.43 -26.02
N HIS A 74 -0.99 5.42 -26.87
CA HIS A 74 0.22 5.76 -27.61
C HIS A 74 0.32 7.28 -27.68
N LEU A 75 1.01 7.87 -26.70
CA LEU A 75 1.09 9.31 -26.51
C LEU A 75 2.56 9.76 -26.58
N PRO A 76 2.86 10.96 -27.11
CA PRO A 76 4.20 11.51 -27.03
C PRO A 76 4.65 11.65 -25.58
N ASN A 77 5.87 11.26 -25.26
CA ASN A 77 6.45 11.50 -23.93
C ASN A 77 6.97 12.95 -23.85
N PRO A 78 6.35 13.81 -23.01
CA PRO A 78 6.76 15.22 -22.91
C PRO A 78 8.16 15.40 -22.29
N ALA A 79 8.69 14.37 -21.62
CA ALA A 79 10.02 14.37 -21.04
C ALA A 79 11.09 13.72 -21.97
N TYR A 80 10.73 13.34 -23.19
CA TYR A 80 11.65 12.66 -24.11
C TYR A 80 12.88 13.50 -24.46
N VAL A 81 14.03 12.88 -24.35
CA VAL A 81 15.32 13.44 -24.77
C VAL A 81 16.06 12.38 -25.60
N ALA A 82 16.29 12.66 -26.87
CA ALA A 82 17.01 11.75 -27.74
C ALA A 82 18.42 11.46 -27.22
N GLY A 83 18.80 10.16 -27.15
CA GLY A 83 20.09 9.74 -26.62
C GLY A 83 20.23 9.76 -25.09
N SER A 84 19.17 10.08 -24.35
CA SER A 84 19.19 10.04 -22.88
C SER A 84 19.42 8.62 -22.36
N THR A 85 20.28 8.49 -21.33
CA THR A 85 20.47 7.25 -20.56
C THR A 85 19.46 7.13 -19.39
N ASP A 86 18.74 8.19 -19.06
CA ASP A 86 17.63 8.13 -18.10
C ASP A 86 16.44 7.44 -18.78
N TRP A 87 16.05 6.27 -18.27
CA TRP A 87 14.96 5.46 -18.80
C TRP A 87 13.61 6.20 -18.85
N ARG A 88 13.41 7.24 -18.02
CA ARG A 88 12.21 8.08 -17.99
C ARG A 88 12.14 8.99 -19.21
N LYS A 89 13.30 9.34 -19.77
CA LYS A 89 13.45 10.29 -20.87
C LYS A 89 13.84 9.63 -22.19
N SER A 90 14.30 8.37 -22.16
CA SER A 90 14.76 7.65 -23.36
C SER A 90 13.62 7.13 -24.23
N ARG A 91 12.40 7.02 -23.67
CA ARG A 91 11.23 6.51 -24.38
C ARG A 91 10.53 7.65 -25.13
N PRO A 92 10.43 7.63 -26.47
CA PRO A 92 9.77 8.70 -27.23
C PRO A 92 8.25 8.72 -27.02
N PHE A 93 7.66 7.57 -26.69
CA PHE A 93 6.23 7.41 -26.50
C PHE A 93 5.90 6.78 -25.14
N ILE A 94 4.71 7.10 -24.67
CA ILE A 94 4.02 6.49 -23.54
C ILE A 94 3.06 5.45 -24.10
N GLU A 95 3.32 4.18 -23.84
CA GLU A 95 2.49 3.08 -24.38
C GLU A 95 1.39 2.64 -23.40
N TYR A 96 1.53 3.01 -22.13
CA TYR A 96 0.56 2.71 -21.10
C TYR A 96 0.42 3.90 -20.15
N THR A 97 -0.80 4.12 -19.68
CA THR A 97 -1.07 5.07 -18.59
C THR A 97 -1.76 4.39 -17.44
N ALA A 98 -1.56 4.90 -16.24
CA ALA A 98 -2.24 4.49 -15.03
C ALA A 98 -2.26 5.64 -14.01
N ALA A 99 -2.63 5.38 -12.76
CA ALA A 99 -2.50 6.37 -11.71
C ALA A 99 -1.77 5.81 -10.49
N SER A 100 -1.11 6.73 -9.81
CA SER A 100 -0.61 6.60 -8.46
C SER A 100 -1.06 7.84 -7.68
N ILE A 101 -1.68 7.63 -6.53
CA ILE A 101 -2.10 8.69 -5.61
C ILE A 101 -1.56 8.41 -4.23
N LYS A 102 -1.23 9.47 -3.48
CA LYS A 102 -0.59 9.37 -2.18
C LYS A 102 -1.09 10.41 -1.19
N THR A 103 -1.02 10.08 0.10
CA THR A 103 -1.39 11.01 1.17
C THR A 103 -0.21 11.86 1.66
N GLU A 104 0.97 11.76 1.05
CA GLU A 104 2.19 12.49 1.40
C GLU A 104 1.97 14.00 1.52
N GLY A 105 2.38 14.57 2.67
CA GLY A 105 2.23 16.00 2.97
C GLY A 105 0.78 16.44 3.20
N LEU A 106 -0.17 15.53 3.26
CA LEU A 106 -1.57 15.78 3.58
C LEU A 106 -1.98 15.02 4.84
N GLN A 107 -1.76 13.69 4.87
CA GLN A 107 -2.11 12.79 5.96
C GLN A 107 -1.00 11.77 6.17
N SER A 108 -0.66 11.51 7.42
CA SER A 108 0.25 10.44 7.83
C SER A 108 -0.10 9.96 9.23
N TRP A 109 0.26 8.73 9.54
CA TRP A 109 -0.06 8.10 10.82
C TRP A 109 1.12 7.27 11.31
N LYS A 110 1.35 7.32 12.60
CA LYS A 110 2.21 6.37 13.29
C LYS A 110 1.33 5.46 14.12
N TYR A 111 1.42 4.15 13.88
CA TYR A 111 0.62 3.11 14.50
C TYR A 111 -0.87 3.20 14.17
N GLY A 112 -1.57 2.11 14.38
CA GLY A 112 -3.00 2.00 14.17
C GLY A 112 -3.38 0.77 13.37
N ARG A 113 -4.67 0.67 13.10
CA ARG A 113 -5.25 -0.27 12.14
C ARG A 113 -5.53 0.50 10.85
N PHE A 114 -4.99 0.01 9.76
CA PHE A 114 -5.27 0.50 8.42
C PHE A 114 -6.08 -0.56 7.68
N GLU A 115 -7.15 -0.17 7.05
CA GLU A 115 -8.06 -1.08 6.36
C GLU A 115 -8.44 -0.53 4.99
N MET A 116 -8.39 -1.38 3.99
CA MET A 116 -8.86 -1.10 2.64
C MET A 116 -9.73 -2.25 2.17
N ARG A 117 -10.90 -1.95 1.62
CA ARG A 117 -11.69 -2.93 0.88
C ARG A 117 -11.62 -2.63 -0.60
N GLY A 118 -11.22 -3.63 -1.39
CA GLY A 118 -11.02 -3.44 -2.83
C GLY A 118 -11.04 -4.74 -3.62
N ARG A 119 -10.88 -4.59 -4.93
CA ARG A 119 -10.75 -5.69 -5.90
C ARG A 119 -9.61 -5.37 -6.85
N ILE A 120 -8.62 -6.26 -6.93
CA ILE A 120 -7.41 -6.05 -7.73
C ILE A 120 -7.47 -6.78 -9.07
N PRO A 121 -6.93 -6.20 -10.15
CA PRO A 121 -6.70 -6.91 -11.39
C PRO A 121 -5.44 -7.76 -11.27
N ILE A 122 -5.45 -8.99 -11.82
CA ILE A 122 -4.35 -9.96 -11.67
C ILE A 122 -3.80 -10.49 -13.00
N GLU A 123 -4.13 -9.85 -14.11
CA GLU A 123 -3.61 -10.24 -15.40
C GLU A 123 -2.09 -10.00 -15.50
N GLN A 124 -1.47 -10.69 -16.43
CA GLN A 124 -0.03 -10.60 -16.63
C GLN A 124 0.44 -9.15 -16.87
N GLY A 125 1.52 -8.79 -16.21
CA GLY A 125 2.10 -7.45 -16.33
C GLY A 125 1.45 -6.38 -15.45
N LEU A 126 0.38 -6.70 -14.72
CA LEU A 126 -0.24 -5.77 -13.77
C LEU A 126 0.40 -5.88 -12.39
N TRP A 127 0.50 -4.73 -11.72
CA TRP A 127 1.14 -4.60 -10.42
C TRP A 127 0.39 -3.56 -9.55
N PRO A 128 -0.83 -3.91 -9.06
CA PRO A 128 -1.54 -3.10 -8.10
C PRO A 128 -0.85 -3.15 -6.74
N ALA A 129 -0.83 -2.01 -6.03
CA ALA A 129 -0.28 -1.91 -4.69
C ALA A 129 -1.03 -0.90 -3.81
N TRP A 130 -1.15 -1.25 -2.53
CA TRP A 130 -1.47 -0.38 -1.41
C TRP A 130 -0.38 -0.52 -0.35
N TRP A 131 0.37 0.53 -0.15
CA TRP A 131 1.61 0.50 0.59
C TRP A 131 1.88 1.83 1.30
N THR A 132 2.90 1.86 2.15
CA THR A 132 3.27 3.05 2.92
C THR A 132 4.76 3.31 2.89
N LEU A 133 5.13 4.58 3.02
CA LEU A 133 6.51 5.03 3.24
C LEU A 133 6.58 5.97 4.44
N GLY A 134 7.69 5.91 5.18
CA GLY A 134 7.99 6.87 6.25
C GLY A 134 8.18 8.27 5.71
N GLU A 135 7.73 9.28 6.49
CA GLU A 135 7.81 10.69 6.09
C GLU A 135 9.23 11.22 5.98
N THR A 136 10.14 10.69 6.78
CA THR A 136 11.53 11.18 6.84
C THR A 136 12.53 10.13 6.40
N GLY A 137 13.58 10.57 5.73
CA GLY A 137 14.63 9.71 5.20
C GLY A 137 14.43 9.36 3.73
N GLN A 138 15.46 8.70 3.17
CA GLN A 138 15.43 8.20 1.79
C GLN A 138 15.15 6.70 1.79
N TRP A 139 14.46 6.23 0.76
CA TRP A 139 14.25 4.81 0.56
C TRP A 139 15.58 4.04 0.45
N PRO A 140 15.70 2.87 1.08
CA PRO A 140 14.71 2.16 1.91
C PRO A 140 14.80 2.47 3.42
N SER A 141 15.69 3.39 3.83
CA SER A 141 15.90 3.72 5.25
C SER A 141 14.73 4.48 5.89
N ASN A 142 13.81 5.02 5.09
CA ASN A 142 12.55 5.59 5.59
C ASN A 142 11.50 4.51 5.92
N GLY A 143 11.75 3.24 5.55
CA GLY A 143 10.83 2.12 5.77
C GLY A 143 9.70 2.05 4.75
N GLU A 144 9.36 0.82 4.36
CA GLU A 144 8.25 0.52 3.44
C GLU A 144 7.41 -0.61 3.99
N ILE A 145 6.08 -0.49 3.90
CA ILE A 145 5.14 -1.55 4.25
C ILE A 145 4.20 -1.75 3.06
N ASP A 146 4.31 -2.88 2.38
CA ASP A 146 3.37 -3.29 1.35
C ASP A 146 2.22 -4.07 2.01
N ILE A 147 1.14 -3.35 2.32
CA ILE A 147 -0.03 -3.94 2.97
C ILE A 147 -0.72 -4.89 1.98
N MET A 148 -0.74 -4.51 0.72
CA MET A 148 -1.21 -5.30 -0.42
C MET A 148 -0.33 -5.00 -1.64
N GLU A 149 0.24 -6.02 -2.22
CA GLU A 149 0.95 -5.94 -3.48
C GLU A 149 0.68 -7.21 -4.29
N TYR A 150 0.54 -7.08 -5.61
CA TYR A 150 0.37 -8.25 -6.48
C TYR A 150 1.22 -8.11 -7.73
N TYR A 151 1.96 -9.15 -8.05
CA TYR A 151 2.58 -9.37 -9.35
C TYR A 151 2.91 -10.85 -9.59
N ARG A 152 3.04 -11.24 -10.87
CA ARG A 152 3.46 -12.59 -11.30
C ARG A 152 2.69 -13.72 -10.60
N GLY A 153 1.36 -13.58 -10.48
CA GLY A 153 0.48 -14.61 -9.93
C GLY A 153 0.48 -14.73 -8.41
N LYS A 154 1.08 -13.80 -7.69
CA LYS A 154 1.20 -13.86 -6.23
C LYS A 154 0.75 -12.56 -5.59
N LEU A 155 -0.06 -12.70 -4.54
CA LEU A 155 -0.31 -11.65 -3.56
C LEU A 155 0.87 -11.62 -2.59
N LEU A 156 1.38 -10.42 -2.32
CA LEU A 156 2.51 -10.17 -1.44
C LEU A 156 2.09 -9.27 -0.28
N ALA A 157 2.75 -9.48 0.84
CA ALA A 157 2.67 -8.63 2.02
C ALA A 157 4.09 -8.49 2.57
N ASN A 158 4.69 -7.30 2.40
CA ASN A 158 6.12 -7.13 2.63
C ASN A 158 6.38 -5.97 3.60
N ILE A 159 7.54 -6.02 4.24
CA ILE A 159 8.10 -4.94 5.04
C ILE A 159 9.55 -4.80 4.65
N ALA A 160 10.03 -3.57 4.41
CA ALA A 160 11.41 -3.31 4.03
C ALA A 160 12.05 -2.21 4.85
N CYS A 161 13.31 -2.39 5.21
CA CYS A 161 14.14 -1.39 5.87
C CYS A 161 15.54 -1.31 5.25
N GLY A 162 16.31 -0.29 5.61
CA GLY A 162 17.62 0.00 5.03
C GLY A 162 18.68 -1.03 5.39
N THR A 163 19.56 -1.36 4.42
CA THR A 163 20.77 -2.16 4.62
C THR A 163 22.00 -1.26 4.67
N ALA A 164 23.17 -1.85 4.93
CA ALA A 164 24.45 -1.15 4.87
C ALA A 164 24.81 -0.65 3.45
N THR A 165 24.13 -1.13 2.43
CA THR A 165 24.32 -0.69 1.05
C THR A 165 23.20 0.28 0.67
N ALA A 166 23.56 1.48 0.24
CA ALA A 166 22.59 2.49 -0.21
C ALA A 166 21.64 1.93 -1.28
N TYR A 167 20.37 2.26 -1.20
CA TYR A 167 19.31 1.82 -2.12
C TYR A 167 19.08 0.30 -2.18
N LYS A 168 19.59 -0.46 -1.20
CA LYS A 168 19.27 -1.88 -1.02
C LYS A 168 18.46 -2.08 0.24
N ALA A 169 17.33 -2.76 0.10
CA ALA A 169 16.42 -3.06 1.18
C ALA A 169 16.65 -4.48 1.74
N GLU A 170 16.47 -4.63 3.05
CA GLU A 170 16.21 -5.91 3.68
C GLU A 170 14.70 -6.14 3.69
N TRP A 171 14.27 -7.28 3.15
CA TRP A 171 12.86 -7.61 2.95
C TRP A 171 12.38 -8.71 3.89
N TYR A 172 11.26 -8.47 4.54
CA TYR A 172 10.48 -9.45 5.29
C TYR A 172 9.20 -9.71 4.51
N SER A 173 9.21 -10.75 3.67
CA SER A 173 8.20 -10.96 2.63
C SER A 173 7.42 -12.25 2.81
N THR A 174 6.13 -12.21 2.49
CA THR A 174 5.31 -13.41 2.25
C THR A 174 4.68 -13.33 0.86
N LYS A 175 4.44 -14.50 0.26
CA LYS A 175 3.89 -14.63 -1.09
C LYS A 175 2.84 -15.73 -1.12
N THR A 176 1.61 -15.37 -1.44
CA THR A 176 0.48 -16.30 -1.51
C THR A 176 -0.07 -16.34 -2.94
N PRO A 177 -0.17 -17.51 -3.58
CA PRO A 177 -0.78 -17.62 -4.90
C PRO A 177 -2.28 -17.30 -4.82
N VAL A 178 -2.78 -16.55 -5.78
CA VAL A 178 -4.19 -16.25 -5.95
C VAL A 178 -4.61 -16.51 -7.40
N ASN A 179 -5.90 -16.75 -7.61
CA ASN A 179 -6.46 -17.06 -8.93
C ASN A 179 -7.58 -16.09 -9.32
N ALA A 180 -8.07 -16.21 -10.56
CA ALA A 180 -9.10 -15.34 -11.10
C ALA A 180 -10.42 -15.37 -10.32
N ALA A 181 -10.81 -16.52 -9.75
CA ALA A 181 -12.03 -16.64 -8.96
C ALA A 181 -11.91 -15.87 -7.63
N TRP A 182 -10.73 -15.85 -7.03
CA TRP A 182 -10.44 -15.03 -5.86
C TRP A 182 -10.43 -13.55 -6.25
N ALA A 183 -9.66 -13.15 -7.24
CA ALA A 183 -9.51 -11.76 -7.66
C ALA A 183 -10.81 -11.13 -8.22
N SER A 184 -11.81 -11.92 -8.61
CA SER A 184 -13.12 -11.42 -9.03
C SER A 184 -13.97 -10.85 -7.88
N LYS A 185 -13.56 -11.07 -6.63
CA LYS A 185 -14.28 -10.63 -5.42
C LYS A 185 -13.61 -9.41 -4.81
N PHE A 186 -14.37 -8.70 -3.99
CA PHE A 186 -13.82 -7.70 -3.07
C PHE A 186 -13.23 -8.41 -1.85
N HIS A 187 -12.05 -7.98 -1.44
CA HIS A 187 -11.33 -8.43 -0.27
C HIS A 187 -11.05 -7.27 0.66
N THR A 188 -10.86 -7.55 1.94
CA THR A 188 -10.44 -6.55 2.93
C THR A 188 -9.00 -6.81 3.32
N TRP A 189 -8.12 -5.88 2.99
CA TRP A 189 -6.74 -5.87 3.48
C TRP A 189 -6.66 -5.05 4.75
N ARG A 190 -5.86 -5.53 5.70
CA ARG A 190 -5.67 -4.87 6.98
C ARG A 190 -4.22 -4.92 7.41
N MET A 191 -3.72 -3.81 7.94
CA MET A 191 -2.50 -3.73 8.71
C MET A 191 -2.85 -3.37 10.15
N ASP A 192 -2.40 -4.17 11.11
CA ASP A 192 -2.35 -3.82 12.52
C ASP A 192 -0.89 -3.49 12.85
N TRP A 193 -0.63 -2.25 13.20
CA TRP A 193 0.71 -1.74 13.48
C TRP A 193 0.71 -1.02 14.82
N ASP A 194 1.57 -1.47 15.73
CA ASP A 194 1.78 -0.86 17.03
C ASP A 194 3.29 -0.78 17.38
N GLU A 195 3.62 -0.51 18.63
CA GLU A 195 5.02 -0.38 19.09
C GLU A 195 5.79 -1.70 19.10
N ASP A 196 5.07 -2.83 19.06
CA ASP A 196 5.64 -4.17 19.16
C ASP A 196 5.81 -4.83 17.79
N ALA A 197 4.83 -4.69 16.89
CA ALA A 197 4.80 -5.42 15.63
C ALA A 197 4.00 -4.72 14.51
N ILE A 198 4.24 -5.18 13.29
CA ILE A 198 3.40 -4.96 12.11
C ILE A 198 2.83 -6.31 11.69
N ALA A 199 1.52 -6.41 11.60
CA ALA A 199 0.81 -7.61 11.15
C ALA A 199 -0.10 -7.26 9.96
N LEU A 200 0.03 -8.01 8.86
CA LEU A 200 -0.64 -7.79 7.58
C LEU A 200 -1.60 -8.94 7.30
N PHE A 201 -2.83 -8.61 6.90
CA PHE A 201 -3.91 -9.56 6.73
C PHE A 201 -4.67 -9.34 5.42
N VAL A 202 -5.33 -10.40 4.93
CA VAL A 202 -6.41 -10.35 3.95
C VAL A 202 -7.58 -11.20 4.44
N ASP A 203 -8.80 -10.66 4.44
CA ASP A 203 -10.02 -11.34 4.92
C ASP A 203 -9.79 -12.03 6.28
N ASP A 204 -9.20 -11.30 7.23
CA ASP A 204 -8.79 -11.78 8.57
C ASP A 204 -7.73 -12.91 8.60
N SER A 205 -7.28 -13.39 7.46
CA SER A 205 -6.16 -14.33 7.38
C SER A 205 -4.82 -13.61 7.49
N LEU A 206 -4.00 -13.98 8.46
CA LEU A 206 -2.66 -13.42 8.64
C LEU A 206 -1.77 -13.80 7.44
N LEU A 207 -1.23 -12.79 6.75
CA LEU A 207 -0.26 -12.97 5.67
C LEU A 207 1.18 -12.87 6.18
N ASN A 208 1.47 -11.82 6.96
CA ASN A 208 2.81 -11.55 7.47
C ASN A 208 2.74 -10.89 8.85
N LYS A 209 3.71 -11.19 9.70
CA LYS A 209 3.89 -10.51 10.99
C LYS A 209 5.37 -10.39 11.30
N VAL A 210 5.83 -9.16 11.57
CA VAL A 210 7.21 -8.88 11.94
C VAL A 210 7.25 -8.01 13.19
N GLU A 211 8.04 -8.40 14.17
CA GLU A 211 8.28 -7.61 15.39
C GLU A 211 9.14 -6.38 15.05
N LEU A 212 8.78 -5.22 15.58
CA LEU A 212 9.52 -3.98 15.34
C LEU A 212 10.97 -4.07 15.78
N SER A 213 11.26 -4.86 16.81
CA SER A 213 12.63 -5.10 17.28
C SER A 213 13.58 -5.65 16.21
N LYS A 214 13.04 -6.28 15.16
CA LYS A 214 13.80 -6.83 14.02
C LYS A 214 13.99 -5.84 12.87
N LEU A 215 13.28 -4.72 12.88
CA LEU A 215 13.15 -3.79 11.76
C LEU A 215 14.04 -2.54 11.92
N GLN A 216 15.28 -2.70 12.36
CA GLN A 216 16.24 -1.61 12.44
C GLN A 216 17.03 -1.48 11.14
N ASN A 217 17.22 -0.24 10.70
CA ASN A 217 18.12 0.05 9.59
C ASN A 217 19.55 -0.40 9.90
N LYS A 218 20.17 -1.03 8.91
CA LYS A 218 21.58 -1.47 8.97
C LYS A 218 22.52 -0.51 8.22
N ASP A 219 22.06 0.72 7.95
CA ASP A 219 22.76 1.79 7.25
C ASP A 219 23.73 2.58 8.16
N GLY A 220 23.97 2.10 9.36
CA GLY A 220 24.80 2.72 10.39
C GLY A 220 24.04 3.63 11.35
N THR A 221 22.79 3.97 11.06
CA THR A 221 21.96 4.82 11.95
C THR A 221 21.33 4.03 13.09
N GLY A 222 21.04 2.72 12.89
CA GLY A 222 20.31 1.90 13.84
C GLY A 222 18.87 2.36 14.08
N ILE A 223 18.35 3.30 13.27
CA ILE A 223 16.99 3.82 13.38
C ILE A 223 16.00 2.74 12.95
N ASN A 224 14.93 2.58 13.73
CA ASN A 224 13.76 1.80 13.30
C ASN A 224 12.79 2.73 12.53
N PRO A 225 12.66 2.58 11.20
CA PRO A 225 11.88 3.50 10.39
C PRO A 225 10.37 3.37 10.61
N PHE A 226 9.93 2.33 11.32
CA PHE A 226 8.52 2.11 11.67
C PHE A 226 8.14 2.72 13.03
N ARG A 227 8.98 3.60 13.58
CA ARG A 227 8.70 4.42 14.76
C ARG A 227 8.43 5.89 14.40
N GLN A 228 8.20 6.18 13.13
CA GLN A 228 7.79 7.47 12.58
C GLN A 228 6.43 7.37 11.89
N PRO A 229 5.76 8.50 11.59
CA PRO A 229 4.57 8.50 10.75
C PRO A 229 4.89 8.00 9.33
N HIS A 230 3.94 7.27 8.74
CA HIS A 230 3.96 6.86 7.35
C HIS A 230 2.77 7.45 6.59
N TYR A 231 2.99 7.83 5.34
CA TYR A 231 1.94 8.15 4.38
C TYR A 231 1.61 6.94 3.51
N MET A 232 0.40 6.92 2.95
CA MET A 232 -0.06 5.83 2.08
C MET A 232 0.07 6.17 0.61
N LEU A 233 0.24 5.10 -0.21
CA LEU A 233 0.19 5.14 -1.66
C LEU A 233 -0.78 4.06 -2.16
N LEU A 234 -1.52 4.42 -3.21
CA LEU A 234 -2.38 3.52 -4.00
C LEU A 234 -2.00 3.67 -5.45
N ASN A 235 -1.61 2.58 -6.10
CA ASN A 235 -1.24 2.64 -7.52
C ASN A 235 -1.55 1.34 -8.26
N LEU A 236 -1.62 1.46 -9.59
CA LEU A 236 -1.62 0.33 -10.50
C LEU A 236 -0.42 0.50 -11.45
N ALA A 237 0.69 -0.16 -11.14
CA ALA A 237 1.86 -0.20 -12.00
C ALA A 237 1.72 -1.28 -13.08
N LEU A 238 2.53 -1.17 -14.13
CA LEU A 238 2.61 -2.14 -15.23
C LEU A 238 4.06 -2.45 -15.56
N GLY A 239 4.35 -3.73 -15.72
CA GLY A 239 5.67 -4.17 -16.19
C GLY A 239 6.79 -3.86 -15.21
N GLY A 240 7.83 -3.23 -15.70
CA GLY A 240 9.01 -2.86 -14.92
C GLY A 240 9.76 -4.06 -14.35
N MET A 241 10.50 -3.83 -13.29
CA MET A 241 11.38 -4.86 -12.68
C MET A 241 10.60 -6.06 -12.15
N ASN A 242 9.34 -5.87 -11.67
CA ASN A 242 8.58 -6.92 -11.01
C ASN A 242 7.31 -7.35 -11.74
N GLY A 243 6.57 -6.45 -12.41
CA GLY A 243 5.23 -6.73 -12.95
C GLY A 243 5.20 -7.76 -14.09
N GLY A 244 6.29 -7.87 -14.86
CA GLY A 244 6.34 -8.71 -16.07
C GLY A 244 5.80 -7.98 -17.31
N ASP A 245 5.62 -8.70 -18.42
CA ASP A 245 5.21 -8.11 -19.70
C ASP A 245 3.68 -8.10 -19.83
N PRO A 246 3.03 -6.92 -19.99
CA PRO A 246 1.58 -6.81 -20.17
C PRO A 246 1.10 -7.05 -21.62
N VAL A 247 1.97 -7.50 -22.54
CA VAL A 247 1.66 -7.60 -23.98
C VAL A 247 0.39 -8.40 -24.28
N HIS A 248 0.07 -9.42 -23.49
CA HIS A 248 -1.11 -10.25 -23.67
C HIS A 248 -2.32 -9.79 -22.82
N THR A 249 -2.16 -8.72 -22.05
CA THR A 249 -3.24 -8.19 -21.21
C THR A 249 -4.15 -7.29 -22.03
N THR A 250 -5.45 -7.55 -21.98
CA THR A 250 -6.48 -6.70 -22.60
C THR A 250 -6.78 -5.51 -21.68
N PHE A 251 -6.71 -4.30 -22.21
CA PHE A 251 -7.01 -3.06 -21.52
C PHE A 251 -8.39 -2.49 -21.89
N PRO A 252 -9.00 -1.64 -21.03
CA PRO A 252 -8.50 -1.18 -19.74
C PRO A 252 -8.61 -2.22 -18.63
N ARG A 253 -7.77 -2.07 -17.57
CA ARG A 253 -7.85 -2.83 -16.32
C ARG A 253 -8.00 -1.90 -15.14
N LYS A 254 -8.69 -2.36 -14.10
CA LYS A 254 -9.11 -1.52 -12.98
C LYS A 254 -8.73 -2.13 -11.65
N PHE A 255 -8.14 -1.32 -10.80
CA PHE A 255 -8.07 -1.54 -9.38
C PHE A 255 -9.21 -0.73 -8.75
N GLU A 256 -10.15 -1.42 -8.11
CA GLU A 256 -11.38 -0.83 -7.58
C GLU A 256 -11.32 -0.87 -6.06
N ILE A 257 -11.52 0.28 -5.42
CA ILE A 257 -11.38 0.45 -3.97
C ILE A 257 -12.68 1.05 -3.43
N ASP A 258 -13.33 0.33 -2.51
CA ASP A 258 -14.58 0.71 -1.87
C ASP A 258 -14.33 1.77 -0.79
N TYR A 259 -13.35 1.52 0.08
CA TYR A 259 -12.92 2.48 1.10
C TYR A 259 -11.48 2.27 1.53
N VAL A 260 -10.92 3.31 2.15
CA VAL A 260 -9.69 3.26 2.95
C VAL A 260 -9.96 3.91 4.30
N ARG A 261 -9.60 3.24 5.39
CA ARG A 261 -9.86 3.68 6.75
C ARG A 261 -8.64 3.53 7.64
N VAL A 262 -8.45 4.47 8.56
CA VAL A 262 -7.42 4.40 9.59
C VAL A 262 -8.07 4.53 10.97
N TYR A 263 -7.70 3.62 11.86
CA TYR A 263 -8.14 3.60 13.24
C TYR A 263 -6.92 3.65 14.15
N GLN A 264 -7.02 4.34 15.28
CA GLN A 264 -5.98 4.37 16.31
C GLN A 264 -6.54 3.92 17.66
N LYS A 265 -5.68 3.33 18.50
CA LYS A 265 -6.03 2.95 19.88
C LYS A 265 -6.24 4.22 20.70
N GLN A 266 -7.29 4.21 21.53
CA GLN A 266 -7.53 5.24 22.54
C GLN A 266 -6.95 4.81 23.88
#